data_bb3df53229653b4b077fbb129a529466
#
_entry.id   bb3df53229653b4b077fbb129a529466
#
_cell.length_a   1.000
_cell.length_b   1.000
_cell.length_c   1.000
_cell.angle_alpha   90.00
_cell.angle_beta   90.00
_cell.angle_gamma   90.00
#
_symmetry.space_group_name_H-M   'P 1'
#
loop_
_entity.id
_entity.type
_entity.pdbx_description
1 polymer ?
#
loop_
_entity_poly.entity_id
_entity_poly.type
_entity_poly.pdbx_seq_one_letter_code
_entity_poly.pdbx_strand_id
1 'polypeptide(L)'
;FNAPLNKYTAIFVSNTTEGINKLSNILIENKDDIVITSRMEHHSNDLPWRDKCDLKYIEVDEKGRIIMEELEEMFNIYKERIKYVTITGASNVSGYITDIRKVAKLAHKYGAKVIIDGAQLVPHREVNMCGEEDDDYIDFLIFSAHKVYAPFGSGAIIGLRDEIEKYPPDTKGGGTVERVLDDHLIWLSTPEKNEAGSPNFFGAVALMQALKEMNKIGLGLIENNEKKLLKMLIDGMKNFSRVILYGDNENIED
;
A
#
# COMPACT_ATOMS: atom_id res chain seq x y z
N PHE A 1 -7.87 -6.74 -8.79
CA PHE A 1 -7.82 -5.46 -8.06
C PHE A 1 -8.97 -4.51 -8.37
N ASN A 2 -9.83 -4.80 -9.36
CA ASN A 2 -10.89 -3.88 -9.80
C ASN A 2 -10.38 -2.43 -9.97
N ALA A 3 -9.32 -2.26 -10.76
CA ALA A 3 -8.63 -0.99 -11.02
C ALA A 3 -8.79 -0.63 -12.52
N PRO A 4 -9.86 0.05 -12.93
CA PRO A 4 -10.10 0.38 -14.33
C PRO A 4 -9.02 1.33 -14.88
N LEU A 5 -8.50 1.03 -16.08
CA LEU A 5 -7.36 1.70 -16.69
C LEU A 5 -7.59 3.19 -17.02
N ASN A 6 -8.83 3.62 -17.10
CA ASN A 6 -9.15 5.05 -17.26
C ASN A 6 -8.99 5.86 -15.96
N LYS A 7 -8.99 5.21 -14.80
CA LYS A 7 -8.81 5.85 -13.49
C LYS A 7 -7.44 5.52 -12.88
N TYR A 8 -7.00 4.26 -13.02
CA TYR A 8 -5.78 3.77 -12.39
C TYR A 8 -4.70 3.44 -13.42
N THR A 9 -3.47 3.40 -12.95
CA THR A 9 -2.31 2.89 -13.68
C THR A 9 -1.54 1.91 -12.80
N ALA A 10 -0.75 1.03 -13.44
CA ALA A 10 0.22 0.19 -12.77
C ALA A 10 1.63 0.66 -13.15
N ILE A 11 2.50 0.85 -12.17
CA ILE A 11 3.93 1.16 -12.34
C ILE A 11 4.71 -0.01 -11.77
N PHE A 12 5.58 -0.61 -12.57
CA PHE A 12 6.43 -1.70 -12.11
C PHE A 12 7.62 -1.17 -11.32
N VAL A 13 7.91 -1.85 -10.23
CA VAL A 13 9.01 -1.57 -9.30
C VAL A 13 9.68 -2.88 -8.91
N SER A 14 10.85 -2.84 -8.26
CA SER A 14 11.51 -4.07 -7.82
C SER A 14 10.89 -4.69 -6.56
N ASN A 15 10.21 -3.90 -5.74
CA ASN A 15 9.52 -4.34 -4.52
C ASN A 15 8.72 -3.20 -3.89
N THR A 16 7.99 -3.49 -2.80
CA THR A 16 7.22 -2.50 -2.04
C THR A 16 8.07 -1.35 -1.53
N THR A 17 9.30 -1.62 -1.06
CA THR A 17 10.20 -0.57 -0.55
C THR A 17 10.54 0.46 -1.61
N GLU A 18 10.89 0.03 -2.83
CA GLU A 18 11.11 0.95 -3.94
C GLU A 18 9.83 1.71 -4.30
N GLY A 19 8.70 1.02 -4.34
CA GLY A 19 7.42 1.64 -4.67
C GLY A 19 7.03 2.76 -3.71
N ILE A 20 7.20 2.56 -2.41
CA ILE A 20 6.91 3.59 -1.40
C ILE A 20 7.92 4.74 -1.48
N ASN A 21 9.23 4.45 -1.67
CA ASN A 21 10.22 5.49 -1.91
C ASN A 21 9.89 6.34 -3.14
N LYS A 22 9.50 5.68 -4.25
CA LYS A 22 9.06 6.34 -5.47
C LYS A 22 7.87 7.26 -5.21
N LEU A 23 6.80 6.78 -4.56
CA LEU A 23 5.64 7.60 -4.21
C LEU A 23 6.00 8.77 -3.29
N SER A 24 6.81 8.54 -2.27
CA SER A 24 7.24 9.61 -1.37
C SER A 24 8.06 10.69 -2.07
N ASN A 25 8.83 10.33 -3.12
CA ASN A 25 9.57 11.28 -3.96
C ASN A 25 8.67 12.06 -4.92
N ILE A 26 7.61 11.41 -5.43
CA ILE A 26 6.70 12.01 -6.40
C ILE A 26 5.68 12.92 -5.70
N LEU A 27 5.07 12.44 -4.61
CA LEU A 27 3.87 13.03 -4.04
C LEU A 27 4.14 14.15 -3.04
N ILE A 28 5.32 14.20 -2.43
CA ILE A 28 5.64 15.20 -1.40
C ILE A 28 6.42 16.36 -2.03
N GLU A 29 5.79 17.52 -2.09
CA GLU A 29 6.41 18.75 -2.62
C GLU A 29 6.93 19.65 -1.51
N ASN A 30 6.28 19.67 -0.35
CA ASN A 30 6.60 20.56 0.76
C ASN A 30 6.86 19.77 2.04
N LYS A 31 7.89 20.19 2.78
CA LYS A 31 8.20 19.59 4.10
C LYS A 31 7.13 19.85 5.17
N ASP A 32 6.30 20.85 4.95
CA ASP A 32 5.21 21.22 5.86
C ASP A 32 3.91 20.42 5.58
N ASP A 33 3.85 19.67 4.48
CA ASP A 33 2.74 18.76 4.21
C ASP A 33 2.75 17.63 5.27
N ILE A 34 1.57 17.32 5.80
CA ILE A 34 1.44 16.27 6.79
C ILE A 34 1.11 14.95 6.11
N VAL A 35 1.88 13.93 6.48
CA VAL A 35 1.57 12.53 6.20
C VAL A 35 1.28 11.84 7.53
N ILE A 36 0.17 11.13 7.61
CA ILE A 36 -0.16 10.30 8.77
C ILE A 36 0.23 8.87 8.46
N THR A 37 0.87 8.21 9.41
CA THR A 37 1.23 6.79 9.38
C THR A 37 0.91 6.13 10.71
N SER A 38 1.14 4.82 10.85
CA SER A 38 0.90 4.13 12.12
C SER A 38 2.19 3.61 12.76
N ARG A 39 2.08 3.24 14.07
CA ARG A 39 3.20 2.60 14.79
C ARG A 39 3.45 1.15 14.39
N MET A 40 2.55 0.53 13.64
CA MET A 40 2.72 -0.86 13.21
C MET A 40 3.33 -1.01 11.81
N GLU A 41 3.76 0.09 11.20
CA GLU A 41 4.29 0.04 9.84
C GLU A 41 5.58 -0.75 9.74
N HIS A 42 5.72 -1.48 8.64
CA HIS A 42 7.03 -1.96 8.22
C HIS A 42 7.95 -0.77 7.92
N HIS A 43 9.25 -0.88 8.18
CA HIS A 43 10.23 0.19 7.92
C HIS A 43 10.16 0.73 6.48
N SER A 44 9.72 -0.09 5.53
CA SER A 44 9.51 0.34 4.13
C SER A 44 8.43 1.39 3.97
N ASN A 45 7.44 1.44 4.89
CA ASN A 45 6.36 2.42 4.87
C ASN A 45 6.48 3.48 5.98
N ASP A 46 7.58 3.51 6.69
CA ASP A 46 7.91 4.51 7.69
C ASP A 46 9.06 5.42 7.22
N LEU A 47 10.24 4.82 6.98
CA LEU A 47 11.47 5.57 6.74
C LEU A 47 11.43 6.51 5.53
N PRO A 48 10.78 6.17 4.39
CA PRO A 48 10.75 7.04 3.21
C PRO A 48 10.09 8.40 3.43
N TRP A 49 9.25 8.54 4.46
CA TRP A 49 8.50 9.76 4.75
C TRP A 49 9.20 10.72 5.71
N ARG A 50 10.08 10.19 6.61
CA ARG A 50 10.64 10.91 7.76
C ARG A 50 11.34 12.22 7.43
N ASP A 51 12.09 12.29 6.34
CA ASP A 51 12.88 13.47 6.00
C ASP A 51 12.20 14.36 4.95
N LYS A 52 11.01 13.99 4.49
CA LYS A 52 10.33 14.63 3.36
C LYS A 52 9.13 15.48 3.76
N CYS A 53 8.47 15.14 4.86
CA CYS A 53 7.23 15.76 5.29
C CYS A 53 7.16 15.87 6.81
N ASP A 54 6.13 16.52 7.33
CA ASP A 54 5.77 16.50 8.75
C ASP A 54 5.02 15.18 9.04
N LEU A 55 5.77 14.13 9.42
CA LEU A 55 5.23 12.79 9.64
C LEU A 55 4.57 12.68 11.02
N LYS A 56 3.31 12.29 11.05
CA LYS A 56 2.54 12.04 12.28
C LYS A 56 2.22 10.56 12.41
N TYR A 57 2.18 10.08 13.65
CA TYR A 57 1.92 8.67 13.95
C TYR A 57 0.63 8.52 14.74
N ILE A 58 -0.22 7.60 14.30
CA ILE A 58 -1.32 7.08 15.11
C ILE A 58 -0.83 5.86 15.87
N GLU A 59 -1.27 5.75 17.11
CA GLU A 59 -0.93 4.62 17.97
C GLU A 59 -1.78 3.39 17.61
N VAL A 60 -1.37 2.27 18.16
CA VAL A 60 -2.11 1.00 18.08
C VAL A 60 -2.49 0.55 19.49
N ASP A 61 -3.60 -0.16 19.59
CA ASP A 61 -4.03 -0.74 20.85
C ASP A 61 -3.18 -1.97 21.24
N GLU A 62 -3.46 -2.55 22.40
CA GLU A 62 -2.74 -3.74 22.91
C GLU A 62 -2.86 -4.98 21.99
N LYS A 63 -3.85 -5.01 21.09
CA LYS A 63 -4.06 -6.05 20.10
C LYS A 63 -3.37 -5.73 18.76
N GLY A 64 -2.74 -4.56 18.65
CA GLY A 64 -2.06 -4.09 17.44
C GLY A 64 -3.00 -3.49 16.40
N ARG A 65 -4.19 -3.02 16.78
CA ARG A 65 -5.17 -2.38 15.88
C ARG A 65 -4.98 -0.87 15.89
N ILE A 66 -5.15 -0.24 14.75
CA ILE A 66 -5.12 1.23 14.62
C ILE A 66 -6.23 1.85 15.46
N ILE A 67 -5.89 2.89 16.24
CA ILE A 67 -6.84 3.68 17.01
C ILE A 67 -7.46 4.72 16.07
N MET A 68 -8.64 4.41 15.53
CA MET A 68 -9.32 5.24 14.52
C MET A 68 -9.73 6.62 15.07
N GLU A 69 -10.00 6.71 16.37
CA GLU A 69 -10.33 7.95 17.05
C GLU A 69 -9.16 8.94 17.00
N GLU A 70 -7.92 8.48 17.14
CA GLU A 70 -6.72 9.33 16.97
C GLU A 70 -6.58 9.84 15.55
N LEU A 71 -6.86 9.01 14.56
CA LEU A 71 -6.85 9.44 13.16
C LEU A 71 -7.86 10.56 12.90
N GLU A 72 -9.09 10.42 13.41
CA GLU A 72 -10.11 11.47 13.29
C GLU A 72 -9.74 12.74 14.05
N GLU A 73 -9.14 12.62 15.24
CA GLU A 73 -8.63 13.76 16.01
C GLU A 73 -7.55 14.52 15.25
N MET A 74 -6.59 13.81 14.63
CA MET A 74 -5.55 14.43 13.80
C MET A 74 -6.15 15.20 12.62
N PHE A 75 -7.16 14.67 11.95
CA PHE A 75 -7.86 15.39 10.89
C PHE A 75 -8.55 16.66 11.41
N ASN A 76 -9.13 16.62 12.60
CA ASN A 76 -9.75 17.80 13.22
C ASN A 76 -8.72 18.89 13.57
N ILE A 77 -7.51 18.49 13.99
CA ILE A 77 -6.41 19.40 14.36
C ILE A 77 -5.73 19.98 13.11
N TYR A 78 -5.32 19.14 12.17
CA TYR A 78 -4.43 19.52 11.07
C TYR A 78 -5.14 19.84 9.76
N LYS A 79 -6.40 19.39 9.59
CA LYS A 79 -7.29 19.69 8.45
C LYS A 79 -6.61 19.46 7.08
N GLU A 80 -6.70 20.42 6.18
CA GLU A 80 -6.20 20.35 4.80
C GLU A 80 -4.67 20.26 4.68
N ARG A 81 -3.94 20.41 5.79
CA ARG A 81 -2.50 20.14 5.81
C ARG A 81 -2.16 18.67 5.69
N ILE A 82 -3.09 17.78 6.07
CA ILE A 82 -2.93 16.36 5.87
C ILE A 82 -3.16 16.05 4.38
N LYS A 83 -2.12 15.56 3.71
CA LYS A 83 -2.17 15.22 2.28
C LYS A 83 -2.37 13.74 2.07
N TYR A 84 -1.71 12.92 2.90
CA TYR A 84 -1.74 11.47 2.75
C TYR A 84 -1.88 10.78 4.10
N VAL A 85 -2.59 9.65 4.08
CA VAL A 85 -2.55 8.63 5.13
C VAL A 85 -1.90 7.40 4.53
N THR A 86 -0.76 6.97 5.06
CA THR A 86 -0.04 5.79 4.58
C THR A 86 -0.02 4.71 5.66
N ILE A 87 -0.61 3.56 5.38
CA ILE A 87 -0.78 2.48 6.36
C ILE A 87 -0.56 1.11 5.74
N THR A 88 -0.14 0.16 6.57
CA THR A 88 -0.12 -1.24 6.17
C THR A 88 -1.54 -1.81 6.09
N GLY A 89 -1.83 -2.53 5.02
CA GLY A 89 -3.10 -3.24 4.87
C GLY A 89 -3.18 -4.50 5.73
N ALA A 90 -2.02 -5.10 6.05
CA ALA A 90 -1.91 -6.21 6.99
C ALA A 90 -0.53 -6.17 7.66
N SER A 91 -0.49 -6.33 8.98
CA SER A 91 0.75 -6.33 9.75
C SER A 91 1.54 -7.62 9.55
N ASN A 92 2.83 -7.49 9.23
CA ASN A 92 3.74 -8.64 9.16
C ASN A 92 4.16 -9.17 10.55
N VAL A 93 3.78 -8.50 11.63
CA VAL A 93 4.15 -8.85 13.02
C VAL A 93 2.95 -9.42 13.76
N SER A 94 1.85 -8.67 13.87
CA SER A 94 0.65 -9.07 14.61
C SER A 94 -0.34 -9.90 13.78
N GLY A 95 -0.23 -9.85 12.44
CA GLY A 95 -1.21 -10.45 11.54
C GLY A 95 -2.54 -9.67 11.43
N TYR A 96 -2.65 -8.54 12.13
CA TYR A 96 -3.85 -7.70 12.07
C TYR A 96 -4.06 -7.16 10.66
N ILE A 97 -5.30 -7.27 10.17
CA ILE A 97 -5.74 -6.73 8.88
C ILE A 97 -6.44 -5.40 9.15
N THR A 98 -5.90 -4.34 8.56
CA THR A 98 -6.44 -2.99 8.71
C THR A 98 -7.74 -2.84 7.93
N ASP A 99 -8.77 -2.23 8.53
CA ASP A 99 -9.96 -1.78 7.81
C ASP A 99 -9.62 -0.58 6.92
N ILE A 100 -8.99 -0.88 5.78
CA ILE A 100 -8.51 0.12 4.82
C ILE A 100 -9.65 0.97 4.25
N ARG A 101 -10.90 0.46 4.26
CA ARG A 101 -12.08 1.18 3.78
C ARG A 101 -12.48 2.29 4.74
N LYS A 102 -12.51 2.00 6.04
CA LYS A 102 -12.75 3.04 7.05
C LYS A 102 -11.70 4.12 7.01
N VAL A 103 -10.43 3.75 6.86
CA VAL A 103 -9.33 4.72 6.74
C VAL A 103 -9.49 5.57 5.49
N ALA A 104 -9.80 4.97 4.32
CA ALA A 104 -10.00 5.67 3.07
C ALA A 104 -11.17 6.67 3.16
N LYS A 105 -12.31 6.21 3.64
CA LYS A 105 -13.51 7.04 3.83
C LYS A 105 -13.24 8.24 4.73
N LEU A 106 -12.54 8.01 5.84
CA LEU A 106 -12.18 9.10 6.75
C LEU A 106 -11.20 10.07 6.10
N ALA A 107 -10.17 9.59 5.41
CA ALA A 107 -9.20 10.44 4.70
C ALA A 107 -9.89 11.29 3.62
N HIS A 108 -10.72 10.68 2.79
CA HIS A 108 -11.43 11.38 1.72
C HIS A 108 -12.41 12.42 2.22
N LYS A 109 -13.09 12.18 3.36
CA LYS A 109 -13.94 13.17 4.04
C LYS A 109 -13.22 14.48 4.30
N TYR A 110 -11.90 14.43 4.51
CA TYR A 110 -11.05 15.61 4.76
C TYR A 110 -10.16 16.00 3.56
N GLY A 111 -10.34 15.38 2.41
CA GLY A 111 -9.60 15.67 1.17
C GLY A 111 -8.19 15.10 1.10
N ALA A 112 -7.80 14.25 2.06
CA ALA A 112 -6.55 13.51 2.03
C ALA A 112 -6.69 12.22 1.19
N LYS A 113 -5.55 11.66 0.74
CA LYS A 113 -5.49 10.41 -0.02
C LYS A 113 -4.89 9.28 0.80
N VAL A 114 -5.19 8.04 0.42
CA VAL A 114 -4.68 6.85 1.11
C VAL A 114 -3.65 6.09 0.27
N ILE A 115 -2.58 5.69 0.94
CA ILE A 115 -1.51 4.85 0.40
C ILE A 115 -1.48 3.58 1.23
N ILE A 116 -1.74 2.43 0.60
CA ILE A 116 -1.80 1.14 1.27
C ILE A 116 -0.54 0.34 0.97
N ASP A 117 0.26 0.06 1.99
CA ASP A 117 1.27 -1.00 1.92
C ASP A 117 0.54 -2.34 1.91
N GLY A 118 0.38 -2.88 0.71
CA GLY A 118 -0.29 -4.14 0.43
C GLY A 118 0.63 -5.36 0.49
N ALA A 119 1.88 -5.21 0.98
CA ALA A 119 2.87 -6.28 0.93
C ALA A 119 2.42 -7.58 1.60
N GLN A 120 1.66 -7.49 2.68
CA GLN A 120 1.06 -8.64 3.36
C GLN A 120 -0.44 -8.80 3.05
N LEU A 121 -1.12 -7.76 2.60
CA LEU A 121 -2.54 -7.85 2.29
C LEU A 121 -2.81 -8.60 0.98
N VAL A 122 -2.13 -8.21 -0.10
CA VAL A 122 -2.36 -8.73 -1.47
C VAL A 122 -2.19 -10.25 -1.60
N PRO A 123 -1.22 -10.91 -0.92
CA PRO A 123 -1.11 -12.36 -0.98
C PRO A 123 -2.27 -13.13 -0.34
N HIS A 124 -3.01 -12.49 0.59
CA HIS A 124 -3.91 -13.18 1.51
C HIS A 124 -5.37 -12.74 1.39
N ARG A 125 -5.63 -11.55 0.84
CA ARG A 125 -6.98 -10.97 0.77
C ARG A 125 -7.26 -10.33 -0.58
N GLU A 126 -8.51 -10.33 -0.96
CA GLU A 126 -8.96 -9.59 -2.13
C GLU A 126 -8.89 -8.08 -1.85
N VAL A 127 -8.33 -7.34 -2.81
CA VAL A 127 -8.25 -5.88 -2.75
C VAL A 127 -9.00 -5.29 -3.94
N ASN A 128 -10.06 -4.54 -3.65
CA ASN A 128 -10.84 -3.79 -4.63
C ASN A 128 -10.43 -2.31 -4.58
N MET A 129 -9.77 -1.80 -5.62
CA MET A 129 -9.31 -0.40 -5.66
C MET A 129 -10.46 0.61 -5.74
N CYS A 130 -11.57 0.25 -6.39
CA CYS A 130 -12.72 1.15 -6.54
C CYS A 130 -13.57 1.31 -5.28
N GLY A 131 -13.43 0.40 -4.31
CA GLY A 131 -14.29 0.42 -3.14
C GLY A 131 -15.69 -0.15 -3.40
N GLU A 132 -16.55 0.00 -2.41
CA GLU A 132 -17.97 -0.37 -2.46
C GLU A 132 -18.85 0.87 -2.47
N GLU A 133 -18.36 1.98 -1.92
CA GLU A 133 -18.99 3.30 -1.89
C GLU A 133 -18.15 4.33 -2.67
N ASP A 134 -18.69 5.51 -2.90
CA ASP A 134 -18.03 6.57 -3.70
C ASP A 134 -16.79 7.16 -3.02
N ASP A 135 -16.64 7.01 -1.71
CA ASP A 135 -15.62 7.65 -0.87
C ASP A 135 -14.68 6.66 -0.15
N ASP A 136 -14.80 5.34 -0.40
CA ASP A 136 -13.97 4.32 0.25
C ASP A 136 -12.95 3.64 -0.69
N TYR A 137 -12.74 4.23 -1.89
CA TYR A 137 -11.75 3.75 -2.85
C TYR A 137 -10.31 3.92 -2.32
N ILE A 138 -9.37 3.19 -2.89
CA ILE A 138 -7.95 3.28 -2.55
C ILE A 138 -7.24 4.11 -3.62
N ASP A 139 -6.48 5.13 -3.20
CA ASP A 139 -5.71 5.97 -4.13
C ASP A 139 -4.46 5.26 -4.62
N PHE A 140 -3.72 4.60 -3.72
CA PHE A 140 -2.48 3.89 -4.04
C PHE A 140 -2.38 2.58 -3.26
N LEU A 141 -2.01 1.51 -3.95
CA LEU A 141 -1.69 0.20 -3.41
C LEU A 141 -0.31 -0.22 -3.90
N ILE A 142 0.56 -0.64 -3.00
CA ILE A 142 1.92 -1.08 -3.33
C ILE A 142 2.14 -2.49 -2.81
N PHE A 143 2.75 -3.36 -3.61
CA PHE A 143 3.06 -4.73 -3.18
C PHE A 143 4.26 -5.31 -3.92
N SER A 144 4.83 -6.36 -3.32
CA SER A 144 6.01 -7.09 -3.83
C SER A 144 5.60 -8.41 -4.46
N ALA A 145 6.13 -8.72 -5.62
CA ALA A 145 5.82 -9.93 -6.37
C ALA A 145 6.23 -11.22 -5.65
N HIS A 146 7.37 -11.21 -4.94
CA HIS A 146 7.86 -12.40 -4.23
C HIS A 146 6.95 -12.85 -3.08
N LYS A 147 6.07 -11.98 -2.58
CA LYS A 147 5.06 -12.34 -1.58
C LYS A 147 3.78 -12.91 -2.19
N VAL A 148 3.56 -12.69 -3.48
CA VAL A 148 2.46 -13.29 -4.26
C VAL A 148 2.95 -14.42 -5.17
N TYR A 149 3.93 -15.19 -4.69
CA TYR A 149 4.47 -16.40 -5.33
C TYR A 149 5.22 -16.17 -6.66
N ALA A 150 5.57 -14.95 -7.00
CA ALA A 150 6.42 -14.61 -8.14
C ALA A 150 7.89 -14.45 -7.71
N PRO A 151 8.86 -14.43 -8.64
CA PRO A 151 10.27 -14.23 -8.32
C PRO A 151 10.56 -12.88 -7.67
N PHE A 152 11.71 -12.78 -6.96
CA PHE A 152 12.25 -11.53 -6.45
C PHE A 152 12.55 -10.52 -7.56
N GLY A 153 12.65 -9.24 -7.21
CA GLY A 153 13.04 -8.17 -8.12
C GLY A 153 11.89 -7.64 -8.97
N SER A 154 10.66 -7.87 -8.56
CA SER A 154 9.48 -7.23 -9.13
C SER A 154 8.42 -6.93 -8.07
N GLY A 155 7.60 -5.95 -8.36
CA GLY A 155 6.47 -5.47 -7.58
C GLY A 155 5.69 -4.47 -8.41
N ALA A 156 4.64 -3.90 -7.84
CA ALA A 156 3.84 -2.90 -8.53
C ALA A 156 3.28 -1.85 -7.57
N ILE A 157 3.11 -0.64 -8.10
CA ILE A 157 2.23 0.39 -7.58
C ILE A 157 0.99 0.36 -8.45
N ILE A 158 -0.19 0.23 -7.86
CA ILE A 158 -1.45 0.54 -8.52
C ILE A 158 -1.92 1.87 -7.94
N GLY A 159 -2.08 2.89 -8.77
CA GLY A 159 -2.38 4.23 -8.28
C GLY A 159 -3.23 5.05 -9.23
N LEU A 160 -3.84 6.12 -8.69
CA LEU A 160 -4.61 7.08 -9.48
C LEU A 160 -3.70 7.72 -10.55
N ARG A 161 -4.04 7.49 -11.82
CA ARG A 161 -3.28 7.98 -12.97
C ARG A 161 -3.13 9.50 -12.93
N ASP A 162 -4.23 10.21 -12.78
CA ASP A 162 -4.26 11.68 -12.82
C ASP A 162 -3.49 12.31 -11.66
N GLU A 163 -3.38 11.60 -10.53
CA GLU A 163 -2.59 12.10 -9.39
C GLU A 163 -1.10 12.01 -9.68
N ILE A 164 -0.62 10.87 -10.18
CA ILE A 164 0.80 10.68 -10.53
C ILE A 164 1.18 11.58 -11.72
N GLU A 165 0.26 11.78 -12.65
CA GLU A 165 0.53 12.58 -13.86
C GLU A 165 0.88 14.05 -13.57
N LYS A 166 0.43 14.59 -12.44
CA LYS A 166 0.72 16.00 -12.04
C LYS A 166 2.20 16.28 -11.82
N TYR A 167 2.98 15.25 -11.48
CA TYR A 167 4.34 15.39 -10.98
C TYR A 167 5.37 14.88 -12.00
N PRO A 168 6.59 15.43 -11.98
CA PRO A 168 7.71 14.85 -12.72
C PRO A 168 8.07 13.47 -12.14
N PRO A 169 8.76 12.61 -12.93
CA PRO A 169 9.22 11.33 -12.41
C PRO A 169 10.27 11.51 -11.32
N ASP A 170 10.28 10.60 -10.33
CA ASP A 170 11.29 10.54 -9.28
C ASP A 170 12.67 10.19 -9.81
N THR A 171 12.71 9.27 -10.78
CA THR A 171 13.94 8.81 -11.44
C THR A 171 13.92 9.27 -12.90
N LYS A 172 14.98 9.96 -13.30
CA LYS A 172 15.11 10.55 -14.65
C LYS A 172 16.13 9.75 -15.47
N GLY A 173 15.75 9.36 -16.67
CA GLY A 173 16.64 8.58 -17.55
C GLY A 173 16.00 8.13 -18.84
N GLY A 174 16.65 7.23 -19.55
CA GLY A 174 16.11 6.66 -20.78
C GLY A 174 14.75 5.99 -20.54
N GLY A 175 13.84 6.14 -21.48
CA GLY A 175 12.48 5.60 -21.41
C GLY A 175 11.45 6.51 -20.73
N THR A 176 11.85 7.64 -20.12
CA THR A 176 10.93 8.53 -19.39
C THR A 176 10.54 9.78 -20.16
N VAL A 177 11.25 10.11 -21.22
CA VAL A 177 11.08 11.35 -22.00
C VAL A 177 10.57 11.07 -23.40
N GLU A 178 9.67 11.93 -23.88
CA GLU A 178 9.24 11.97 -25.26
C GLU A 178 10.26 12.79 -26.08
N ARG A 179 10.70 13.93 -25.55
CA ARG A 179 11.63 14.84 -26.22
C ARG A 179 12.53 15.56 -25.23
N VAL A 180 13.80 15.70 -25.58
CA VAL A 180 14.79 16.52 -24.88
C VAL A 180 15.12 17.72 -25.78
N LEU A 181 14.97 18.93 -25.26
CA LEU A 181 15.34 20.18 -25.89
C LEU A 181 16.40 20.88 -25.02
N ASP A 182 17.07 21.88 -25.55
CA ASP A 182 18.20 22.52 -24.86
C ASP A 182 17.74 23.22 -23.56
N ASP A 183 16.51 23.73 -23.53
CA ASP A 183 15.94 24.55 -22.45
C ASP A 183 14.84 23.83 -21.64
N HIS A 184 14.26 22.75 -22.16
CA HIS A 184 13.21 22.02 -21.45
C HIS A 184 13.10 20.54 -21.86
N LEU A 185 12.30 19.78 -21.09
CA LEU A 185 12.00 18.36 -21.28
C LEU A 185 10.51 18.17 -21.49
N ILE A 186 10.14 17.27 -22.39
CA ILE A 186 8.79 16.75 -22.54
C ILE A 186 8.80 15.31 -22.05
N TRP A 187 8.09 15.06 -20.93
CA TRP A 187 7.98 13.75 -20.35
C TRP A 187 6.97 12.88 -21.13
N LEU A 188 7.16 11.59 -21.13
CA LEU A 188 6.11 10.66 -21.47
C LEU A 188 4.97 10.74 -20.46
N SER A 189 3.82 10.18 -20.79
CA SER A 189 2.71 10.03 -19.86
C SER A 189 2.97 8.90 -18.86
N THR A 190 2.25 8.90 -17.75
CA THR A 190 2.22 7.81 -16.77
C THR A 190 1.54 6.56 -17.41
N PRO A 191 2.10 5.34 -17.31
CA PRO A 191 3.19 4.94 -16.39
C PRO A 191 4.61 5.11 -16.95
N GLU A 192 4.80 5.28 -18.25
CA GLU A 192 6.11 5.21 -18.91
C GLU A 192 7.12 6.19 -18.32
N LYS A 193 6.71 7.44 -18.01
CA LYS A 193 7.62 8.41 -17.38
C LYS A 193 8.13 7.97 -16.00
N ASN A 194 7.43 7.04 -15.34
CA ASN A 194 7.75 6.57 -13.99
C ASN A 194 8.57 5.29 -13.97
N GLU A 195 8.89 4.71 -15.14
CA GLU A 195 9.66 3.47 -15.30
C GLU A 195 10.97 3.74 -16.07
N ALA A 196 11.92 4.39 -15.38
CA ALA A 196 13.20 4.74 -15.99
C ALA A 196 14.07 3.51 -16.28
N GLY A 197 14.71 3.47 -17.45
CA GLY A 197 15.57 2.41 -17.89
C GLY A 197 14.80 1.23 -18.51
N SER A 198 15.46 0.08 -18.63
CA SER A 198 14.82 -1.13 -19.14
C SER A 198 14.05 -1.83 -18.03
N PRO A 199 12.73 -1.97 -18.12
CA PRO A 199 11.92 -2.60 -17.07
C PRO A 199 12.24 -4.10 -16.94
N ASN A 200 11.99 -4.65 -15.75
CA ASN A 200 12.08 -6.10 -15.51
C ASN A 200 10.87 -6.82 -16.12
N PHE A 201 10.92 -6.97 -17.45
CA PHE A 201 9.84 -7.61 -18.21
C PHE A 201 9.52 -9.03 -17.73
N PHE A 202 10.54 -9.84 -17.44
CA PHE A 202 10.32 -11.21 -16.96
C PHE A 202 9.66 -11.24 -15.58
N GLY A 203 10.04 -10.31 -14.70
CA GLY A 203 9.41 -10.16 -13.39
C GLY A 203 7.94 -9.74 -13.51
N ALA A 204 7.61 -8.82 -14.40
CA ALA A 204 6.24 -8.38 -14.66
C ALA A 204 5.36 -9.53 -15.20
N VAL A 205 5.88 -10.32 -16.16
CA VAL A 205 5.18 -11.50 -16.72
C VAL A 205 4.97 -12.56 -15.63
N ALA A 206 5.99 -12.83 -14.80
CA ALA A 206 5.89 -13.78 -13.72
C ALA A 206 4.87 -13.34 -12.65
N LEU A 207 4.86 -12.03 -12.30
CA LEU A 207 3.85 -11.46 -11.41
C LEU A 207 2.44 -11.62 -11.97
N MET A 208 2.24 -11.28 -13.25
CA MET A 208 0.94 -11.47 -13.91
C MET A 208 0.48 -12.92 -13.85
N GLN A 209 1.38 -13.87 -14.11
CA GLN A 209 1.03 -15.29 -14.08
C GLN A 209 0.70 -15.77 -12.65
N ALA A 210 1.47 -15.34 -11.64
CA ALA A 210 1.19 -15.67 -10.25
C ALA A 210 -0.19 -15.16 -9.82
N LEU A 211 -0.53 -13.90 -10.12
CA LEU A 211 -1.85 -13.33 -9.83
C LEU A 211 -2.98 -14.08 -10.56
N LYS A 212 -2.75 -14.52 -11.81
CA LYS A 212 -3.73 -15.35 -12.53
C LYS A 212 -3.96 -16.70 -11.86
N GLU A 213 -2.91 -17.35 -11.39
CA GLU A 213 -3.05 -18.64 -10.67
C GLU A 213 -3.75 -18.45 -9.33
N MET A 214 -3.42 -17.39 -8.57
CA MET A 214 -4.14 -17.06 -7.33
C MET A 214 -5.63 -16.82 -7.58
N ASN A 215 -5.98 -16.08 -8.63
CA ASN A 215 -7.38 -15.86 -9.02
C ASN A 215 -8.10 -17.15 -9.41
N LYS A 216 -7.41 -18.11 -10.06
CA LYS A 216 -8.01 -19.43 -10.38
C LYS A 216 -8.31 -20.25 -9.12
N ILE A 217 -7.42 -20.18 -8.12
CA ILE A 217 -7.63 -20.82 -6.82
C ILE A 217 -8.79 -20.11 -6.10
N GLY A 218 -8.83 -18.80 -6.19
CA GLY A 218 -9.78 -17.93 -5.49
C GLY A 218 -9.26 -17.48 -4.12
N LEU A 219 -9.10 -16.17 -3.96
CA LEU A 219 -8.59 -15.59 -2.72
C LEU A 219 -9.46 -15.91 -1.50
N GLY A 220 -10.78 -15.98 -1.67
CA GLY A 220 -11.68 -16.43 -0.59
C GLY A 220 -11.40 -17.86 -0.11
N LEU A 221 -10.97 -18.77 -1.01
CA LEU A 221 -10.57 -20.13 -0.59
C LEU A 221 -9.25 -20.11 0.18
N ILE A 222 -8.29 -19.28 -0.25
CA ILE A 222 -7.01 -19.08 0.45
C ILE A 222 -7.29 -18.56 1.86
N GLU A 223 -8.06 -17.48 1.98
CA GLU A 223 -8.46 -16.88 3.26
C GLU A 223 -9.12 -17.89 4.21
N ASN A 224 -10.11 -18.63 3.72
CA ASN A 224 -10.80 -19.64 4.53
C ASN A 224 -9.86 -20.74 5.01
N ASN A 225 -8.89 -21.14 4.19
CA ASN A 225 -7.89 -22.13 4.59
C ASN A 225 -6.93 -21.58 5.65
N GLU A 226 -6.48 -20.34 5.49
CA GLU A 226 -5.61 -19.66 6.46
C GLU A 226 -6.30 -19.47 7.81
N LYS A 227 -7.56 -19.04 7.83
CA LYS A 227 -8.36 -18.93 9.06
C LYS A 227 -8.45 -20.27 9.80
N LYS A 228 -8.66 -21.38 9.10
CA LYS A 228 -8.67 -22.73 9.70
C LYS A 228 -7.32 -23.09 10.31
N LEU A 229 -6.22 -22.86 9.57
CA LEU A 229 -4.88 -23.19 10.05
C LEU A 229 -4.48 -22.30 11.24
N LEU A 230 -4.80 -21.01 11.19
CA LEU A 230 -4.56 -20.08 12.29
C LEU A 230 -5.33 -20.51 13.55
N LYS A 231 -6.60 -20.87 13.42
CA LYS A 231 -7.41 -21.37 14.53
C LYS A 231 -6.78 -22.63 15.16
N MET A 232 -6.37 -23.58 14.34
CA MET A 232 -5.70 -24.80 14.83
C MET A 232 -4.40 -24.47 15.58
N LEU A 233 -3.61 -23.52 15.06
CA LEU A 233 -2.37 -23.09 15.71
C LEU A 233 -2.65 -22.44 17.07
N ILE A 234 -3.56 -21.46 17.12
CA ILE A 234 -3.91 -20.74 18.36
C ILE A 234 -4.48 -21.71 19.40
N ASP A 235 -5.43 -22.56 19.02
CA ASP A 235 -6.02 -23.54 19.93
C ASP A 235 -4.97 -24.54 20.47
N GLY A 236 -4.02 -24.93 19.63
CA GLY A 236 -2.88 -25.74 20.05
C GLY A 236 -1.97 -25.01 21.04
N MET A 237 -1.63 -23.76 20.76
CA MET A 237 -0.71 -22.95 21.57
C MET A 237 -1.30 -22.57 22.94
N LYS A 238 -2.61 -22.38 23.04
CA LYS A 238 -3.30 -22.12 24.32
C LYS A 238 -3.08 -23.20 25.39
N ASN A 239 -2.69 -24.43 24.97
CA ASN A 239 -2.38 -25.51 25.90
C ASN A 239 -0.99 -25.38 26.57
N PHE A 240 -0.17 -24.42 26.17
CA PHE A 240 1.18 -24.21 26.71
C PHE A 240 1.20 -23.00 27.63
N SER A 241 1.27 -23.19 28.93
CA SER A 241 1.24 -22.12 29.96
C SER A 241 2.40 -21.09 29.87
N ARG A 242 3.45 -21.40 29.11
CA ARG A 242 4.62 -20.54 28.93
C ARG A 242 4.60 -19.74 27.62
N VAL A 243 3.54 -19.89 26.82
CA VAL A 243 3.38 -19.17 25.56
C VAL A 243 2.49 -17.96 25.79
N ILE A 244 2.95 -16.81 25.32
CA ILE A 244 2.16 -15.57 25.26
C ILE A 244 1.86 -15.33 23.78
N LEU A 245 0.60 -15.26 23.42
CA LEU A 245 0.15 -14.95 22.08
C LEU A 245 -0.12 -13.43 21.99
N TYR A 246 0.53 -12.78 21.05
CA TYR A 246 0.28 -11.36 20.72
C TYR A 246 -0.73 -11.26 19.56
N GLY A 247 -1.49 -10.17 19.54
CA GLY A 247 -2.52 -9.93 18.54
C GLY A 247 -3.93 -10.26 19.04
N ASP A 248 -4.93 -10.11 18.16
CA ASP A 248 -6.33 -10.41 18.50
C ASP A 248 -6.63 -11.91 18.30
N ASN A 249 -6.32 -12.70 19.34
CA ASN A 249 -6.47 -14.15 19.32
C ASN A 249 -7.90 -14.64 19.64
N GLU A 250 -8.82 -13.71 19.88
CA GLU A 250 -10.22 -14.00 20.18
C GLU A 250 -11.13 -13.82 18.96
N ASN A 251 -10.78 -12.89 18.07
CA ASN A 251 -11.54 -12.56 16.85
C ASN A 251 -10.80 -13.02 15.59
N ILE A 252 -10.52 -14.31 15.49
CA ILE A 252 -9.80 -14.91 14.34
C ILE A 252 -10.64 -14.83 13.04
N GLU A 253 -11.93 -14.54 13.15
CA GLU A 253 -12.86 -14.48 12.01
C GLU A 253 -12.94 -13.09 11.36
N ASP A 254 -12.46 -12.07 12.04
CA ASP A 254 -12.36 -10.69 11.55
C ASP A 254 -10.96 -10.41 10.98
#